data_830a50c0932f9ffefe3696e310f55066
#
_entry.id   830a50c0932f9ffefe3696e310f55066
#
_cell.length_a   1.000
_cell.length_b   1.000
_cell.length_c   1.000
_cell.angle_alpha   90.00
_cell.angle_beta   90.00
_cell.angle_gamma   90.00
#
_symmetry.space_group_name_H-M   'P 1'
#
loop_
_entity.id
_entity.type
_entity.pdbx_description
1 polymer ?
#
loop_
_entity_poly.entity_id
_entity_poly.type
_entity_poly.pdbx_seq_one_letter_code
_entity_poly.pdbx_strand_id
1 'polypeptide(L)'
;KELICGNERVIFLKGLPGIGKTNIISKLSNKRDSVIRIRYYAYEPVQPDKEYLPIDASERVRKDVFWNELFSQLRYLLKGKLKKYNVPLQNDFMTLGDMKDRFFEIASKYALDEKTIFIVAIDGIDHAARAGEGIDTFLNTLPNPAYIPKNVKLLIAGQPEEGYEQYPYWLFDEDDNVKKIDVPGIQREDIALLVSDKISDDRMSEYPVITDIIDRIANGNTLSAIFAVHEASMFTDVSQLEKHLKERKLHVNLEQYYYNIWDNAKRKINSHGFVDYKLAGALI
;
A
#
# COMPACT_ATOMS: atom_id res chain seq x y z
N LYS A 1 -10.41 7.91 -13.59
CA LYS A 1 -11.51 8.91 -13.43
C LYS A 1 -12.82 8.25 -12.98
N GLU A 2 -13.19 7.09 -13.51
CA GLU A 2 -14.43 6.36 -13.16
C GLU A 2 -14.52 5.98 -11.67
N LEU A 3 -13.40 5.61 -11.05
CA LEU A 3 -13.33 5.28 -9.63
C LEU A 3 -13.71 6.42 -8.68
N ILE A 4 -13.66 7.66 -9.15
CA ILE A 4 -13.83 8.87 -8.34
C ILE A 4 -15.18 9.52 -8.58
N CYS A 5 -15.81 9.22 -9.71
CA CYS A 5 -17.06 9.87 -10.14
C CYS A 5 -18.34 9.20 -9.63
N GLY A 6 -18.27 8.04 -8.99
CA GLY A 6 -19.43 7.35 -8.42
C GLY A 6 -19.98 8.04 -7.15
N ASN A 7 -21.15 7.58 -6.72
CA ASN A 7 -21.82 8.09 -5.51
C ASN A 7 -21.29 7.49 -4.21
N GLU A 8 -20.44 6.47 -4.32
CA GLU A 8 -19.90 5.75 -3.18
C GLU A 8 -19.03 6.65 -2.31
N ARG A 9 -19.05 6.40 -1.00
CA ARG A 9 -18.24 7.12 0.01
C ARG A 9 -16.93 6.41 0.28
N VAL A 10 -16.92 5.09 0.13
CA VAL A 10 -15.76 4.25 0.36
C VAL A 10 -15.48 3.45 -0.91
N ILE A 11 -14.21 3.41 -1.29
CA ILE A 11 -13.69 2.54 -2.34
C ILE A 11 -12.69 1.61 -1.67
N PHE A 12 -12.97 0.32 -1.68
CA PHE A 12 -12.09 -0.70 -1.13
C PHE A 12 -11.33 -1.43 -2.25
N LEU A 13 -10.02 -1.18 -2.33
CA LEU A 13 -9.11 -1.90 -3.21
C LEU A 13 -8.65 -3.18 -2.51
N LYS A 14 -9.22 -4.31 -2.87
CA LYS A 14 -8.86 -5.60 -2.30
C LYS A 14 -7.96 -6.43 -3.23
N GLY A 15 -7.09 -7.21 -2.63
CA GLY A 15 -6.21 -8.10 -3.38
C GLY A 15 -5.11 -8.68 -2.50
N LEU A 16 -4.50 -9.75 -2.98
CA LEU A 16 -3.45 -10.48 -2.27
C LEU A 16 -2.20 -9.61 -2.02
N PRO A 17 -1.34 -9.97 -1.07
CA PRO A 17 -0.03 -9.33 -0.91
C PRO A 17 0.76 -9.34 -2.21
N GLY A 18 1.45 -8.25 -2.50
CA GLY A 18 2.29 -8.14 -3.71
C GLY A 18 1.55 -7.86 -5.02
N ILE A 19 0.21 -7.75 -5.02
CA ILE A 19 -0.58 -7.46 -6.23
C ILE A 19 -0.39 -6.03 -6.76
N GLY A 20 0.10 -5.09 -5.93
CA GLY A 20 0.37 -3.72 -6.35
C GLY A 20 -0.57 -2.64 -5.80
N LYS A 21 -1.39 -2.92 -4.79
CA LYS A 21 -2.32 -1.94 -4.17
C LYS A 21 -1.65 -0.63 -3.77
N THR A 22 -0.55 -0.70 -3.03
CA THR A 22 0.25 0.45 -2.60
C THR A 22 0.76 1.28 -3.78
N ASN A 23 1.19 0.61 -4.87
CA ASN A 23 1.63 1.29 -6.09
C ASN A 23 0.49 2.04 -6.77
N ILE A 24 -0.72 1.50 -6.78
CA ILE A 24 -1.91 2.16 -7.32
C ILE A 24 -2.18 3.45 -6.53
N ILE A 25 -2.23 3.38 -5.19
CA ILE A 25 -2.43 4.55 -4.32
C ILE A 25 -1.34 5.59 -4.55
N SER A 26 -0.08 5.16 -4.58
CA SER A 26 1.07 6.05 -4.80
C SER A 26 0.99 6.75 -6.16
N LYS A 27 0.73 6.02 -7.25
CA LYS A 27 0.59 6.59 -8.59
C LYS A 27 -0.59 7.55 -8.71
N LEU A 28 -1.72 7.25 -8.07
CA LEU A 28 -2.89 8.14 -8.03
C LEU A 28 -2.58 9.43 -7.24
N SER A 29 -1.78 9.33 -6.19
CA SER A 29 -1.42 10.45 -5.32
C SER A 29 -0.40 11.40 -5.94
N ASN A 30 0.50 10.88 -6.76
CA ASN A 30 1.61 11.65 -7.34
C ASN A 30 1.24 12.42 -8.61
N LYS A 31 0.00 12.30 -9.11
CA LYS A 31 -0.46 13.08 -10.26
C LYS A 31 -0.66 14.55 -9.87
N ARG A 32 -0.27 15.47 -10.76
CA ARG A 32 -0.38 16.92 -10.56
C ARG A 32 -1.80 17.37 -10.19
N ASP A 33 -2.80 16.70 -10.75
CA ASP A 33 -4.23 16.94 -10.49
C ASP A 33 -4.83 15.88 -9.56
N SER A 34 -4.02 15.32 -8.67
CA SER A 34 -4.50 14.31 -7.73
C SER A 34 -5.57 14.90 -6.82
N VAL A 35 -6.66 14.17 -6.68
CA VAL A 35 -7.71 14.45 -5.69
C VAL A 35 -7.44 13.78 -4.34
N ILE A 36 -6.43 12.91 -4.26
CA ILE A 36 -5.98 12.35 -2.99
C ILE A 36 -5.23 13.44 -2.24
N ARG A 37 -5.79 13.87 -1.12
CA ARG A 37 -5.29 14.98 -0.31
C ARG A 37 -4.50 14.51 0.90
N ILE A 38 -4.88 13.38 1.45
CA ILE A 38 -4.29 12.78 2.65
C ILE A 38 -4.02 11.30 2.39
N ARG A 39 -2.90 10.79 2.89
CA ARG A 39 -2.51 9.39 2.78
C ARG A 39 -2.09 8.86 4.13
N TYR A 40 -2.52 7.66 4.45
CA TYR A 40 -2.08 6.94 5.61
C TYR A 40 -1.63 5.54 5.22
N TYR A 41 -0.48 5.13 5.71
CA TYR A 41 0.05 3.78 5.54
C TYR A 41 0.08 3.12 6.92
N ALA A 42 -0.75 2.09 7.11
CA ALA A 42 -0.78 1.33 8.37
C ALA A 42 0.51 0.52 8.60
N TYR A 43 1.29 0.33 7.54
CA TYR A 43 2.60 -0.29 7.59
C TYR A 43 3.62 0.56 6.84
N GLU A 44 4.73 0.85 7.47
CA GLU A 44 5.94 1.38 6.82
C GLU A 44 7.08 0.40 7.06
N PRO A 45 7.77 -0.05 5.99
CA PRO A 45 8.98 -0.86 6.16
C PRO A 45 10.00 -0.06 6.97
N VAL A 46 10.66 -0.73 7.90
CA VAL A 46 11.77 -0.13 8.64
C VAL A 46 12.87 0.25 7.65
N GLN A 47 13.15 1.55 7.54
CA GLN A 47 14.26 2.05 6.73
C GLN A 47 15.49 2.15 7.62
N PRO A 48 16.54 1.34 7.39
CA PRO A 48 17.72 1.29 8.25
C PRO A 48 18.49 2.62 8.32
N ASP A 49 18.30 3.50 7.33
CA ASP A 49 19.08 4.74 7.20
C ASP A 49 18.42 5.96 7.86
N LYS A 50 17.24 5.82 8.43
CA LYS A 50 16.61 6.91 9.18
C LYS A 50 17.13 6.85 10.61
N GLU A 51 17.81 7.92 11.05
CA GLU A 51 18.23 8.14 12.45
C GLU A 51 17.05 8.22 13.45
N TYR A 52 15.83 8.16 12.96
CA TYR A 52 14.63 8.09 13.78
C TYR A 52 14.42 6.64 14.20
N LEU A 53 14.21 6.44 15.49
CA LEU A 53 13.69 5.16 16.00
C LEU A 53 12.47 4.81 15.14
N PRO A 54 12.45 3.62 14.51
CA PRO A 54 11.28 3.21 13.76
C PRO A 54 10.11 3.24 14.73
N ILE A 55 9.06 3.99 14.37
CA ILE A 55 7.76 3.83 15.03
C ILE A 55 7.45 2.35 14.89
N ASP A 56 7.31 1.67 16.00
CA ASP A 56 6.94 0.25 16.00
C ASP A 56 5.75 0.08 15.05
N ALA A 57 5.82 -0.91 14.17
CA ALA A 57 4.71 -1.18 13.23
C ALA A 57 3.37 -1.31 13.98
N SER A 58 3.40 -1.73 15.24
CA SER A 58 2.24 -1.75 16.15
C SER A 58 1.71 -0.36 16.49
N GLU A 59 2.53 0.69 16.50
CA GLU A 59 2.06 2.06 16.78
C GLU A 59 1.25 2.65 15.63
N ARG A 60 1.62 2.35 14.38
CA ARG A 60 0.88 2.87 13.23
C ARG A 60 -0.54 2.33 13.10
N VAL A 61 -0.86 1.22 13.74
CA VAL A 61 -2.22 0.68 13.73
C VAL A 61 -3.11 1.29 14.82
N ARG A 62 -2.55 2.04 15.76
CA ARG A 62 -3.27 2.67 16.86
C ARG A 62 -4.15 3.82 16.39
N LYS A 63 -5.33 3.92 16.98
CA LYS A 63 -6.32 4.96 16.64
C LYS A 63 -5.85 6.39 16.89
N ASP A 64 -5.11 6.62 17.96
CA ASP A 64 -4.60 7.96 18.32
C ASP A 64 -3.53 8.42 17.32
N VAL A 65 -2.60 7.53 16.94
CA VAL A 65 -1.57 7.82 15.93
C VAL A 65 -2.22 8.12 14.58
N PHE A 66 -3.17 7.30 14.16
CA PHE A 66 -3.91 7.47 12.92
C PHE A 66 -4.56 8.86 12.81
N TRP A 67 -5.41 9.21 13.76
CA TRP A 67 -6.15 10.48 13.71
C TRP A 67 -5.23 11.69 13.85
N ASN A 68 -4.21 11.62 14.71
CA ASN A 68 -3.22 12.69 14.84
C ASN A 68 -2.45 12.93 13.55
N GLU A 69 -2.07 11.86 12.83
CA GLU A 69 -1.40 11.99 11.55
C GLU A 69 -2.32 12.59 10.47
N LEU A 70 -3.59 12.16 10.37
CA LEU A 70 -4.55 12.75 9.44
C LEU A 70 -4.73 14.25 9.69
N PHE A 71 -4.86 14.68 10.96
CA PHE A 71 -4.94 16.09 11.31
C PHE A 71 -3.64 16.85 11.01
N SER A 72 -2.49 16.22 11.21
CA SER A 72 -1.20 16.82 10.89
C SER A 72 -1.09 17.11 9.39
N GLN A 73 -1.46 16.14 8.54
CA GLN A 73 -1.50 16.32 7.09
C GLN A 73 -2.54 17.37 6.67
N LEU A 74 -3.71 17.41 7.32
CA LEU A 74 -4.75 18.40 7.07
C LEU A 74 -4.26 19.82 7.41
N ARG A 75 -3.57 20.00 8.53
CA ARG A 75 -2.92 21.27 8.91
C ARG A 75 -1.88 21.71 7.88
N TYR A 76 -1.08 20.77 7.40
CA TYR A 76 -0.09 21.06 6.37
C TYR A 76 -0.76 21.47 5.04
N LEU A 77 -1.76 20.74 4.60
CA LEU A 77 -2.55 21.04 3.39
C LEU A 77 -3.18 22.45 3.46
N LEU A 78 -3.70 22.81 4.63
CA LEU A 78 -4.41 24.07 4.86
C LEU A 78 -3.49 25.18 5.41
N LYS A 79 -2.17 25.02 5.33
CA LYS A 79 -1.20 26.03 5.78
C LYS A 79 -1.53 27.40 5.16
N GLY A 80 -1.68 28.42 6.01
CA GLY A 80 -2.12 29.77 5.61
C GLY A 80 -3.64 29.97 5.56
N LYS A 81 -4.44 28.90 5.61
CA LYS A 81 -5.92 28.95 5.61
C LYS A 81 -6.56 28.35 6.89
N LEU A 82 -5.77 28.06 7.94
CA LEU A 82 -6.23 27.35 9.15
C LEU A 82 -7.41 28.06 9.82
N LYS A 83 -7.37 29.37 9.94
CA LYS A 83 -8.47 30.18 10.52
C LYS A 83 -9.74 30.10 9.67
N LYS A 84 -9.62 30.10 8.34
CA LYS A 84 -10.77 30.01 7.41
C LYS A 84 -11.58 28.73 7.63
N TYR A 85 -10.88 27.62 7.90
CA TYR A 85 -11.48 26.31 8.08
C TYR A 85 -11.64 25.93 9.57
N ASN A 86 -11.29 26.83 10.50
CA ASN A 86 -11.27 26.57 11.93
C ASN A 86 -10.52 25.28 12.30
N VAL A 87 -9.35 25.06 11.69
CA VAL A 87 -8.55 23.86 11.95
C VAL A 87 -7.93 23.94 13.34
N PRO A 88 -8.12 22.94 14.22
CA PRO A 88 -7.52 22.94 15.54
C PRO A 88 -5.98 22.92 15.42
N LEU A 89 -5.30 23.75 16.20
CA LEU A 89 -3.83 23.77 16.26
C LEU A 89 -3.28 22.61 17.09
N GLN A 90 -4.04 22.19 18.10
CA GLN A 90 -3.73 21.07 18.98
C GLN A 90 -4.98 20.21 19.15
N ASN A 91 -4.78 18.91 19.34
CA ASN A 91 -5.87 17.94 19.49
C ASN A 91 -6.08 17.52 20.95
N ASP A 92 -5.27 18.05 21.90
CA ASP A 92 -5.13 17.53 23.26
C ASP A 92 -6.41 17.57 24.12
N PHE A 93 -7.41 18.35 23.68
CA PHE A 93 -8.68 18.49 24.39
C PHE A 93 -9.89 17.94 23.63
N MET A 94 -9.66 17.25 22.52
CA MET A 94 -10.73 16.69 21.70
C MET A 94 -10.94 15.21 22.01
N THR A 95 -12.18 14.80 22.18
CA THR A 95 -12.50 13.38 22.17
C THR A 95 -12.26 12.80 20.76
N LEU A 96 -12.10 11.48 20.67
CA LEU A 96 -11.95 10.82 19.38
C LEU A 96 -13.16 11.07 18.44
N GLY A 97 -14.39 11.13 19.03
CA GLY A 97 -15.60 11.47 18.28
C GLY A 97 -15.52 12.87 17.69
N ASP A 98 -15.18 13.86 18.52
CA ASP A 98 -15.03 15.25 18.08
C ASP A 98 -13.95 15.39 16.99
N MET A 99 -12.85 14.68 17.12
CA MET A 99 -11.79 14.65 16.10
C MET A 99 -12.32 14.15 14.76
N LYS A 100 -13.04 13.04 14.73
CA LYS A 100 -13.60 12.47 13.50
C LYS A 100 -14.57 13.46 12.84
N ASP A 101 -15.54 13.93 13.57
CA ASP A 101 -16.58 14.84 13.06
C ASP A 101 -15.94 16.12 12.52
N ARG A 102 -15.00 16.67 13.27
CA ARG A 102 -14.29 17.89 12.88
C ARG A 102 -13.42 17.68 11.64
N PHE A 103 -12.75 16.54 11.54
CA PHE A 103 -11.95 16.20 10.36
C PHE A 103 -12.83 16.19 9.09
N PHE A 104 -13.95 15.48 9.11
CA PHE A 104 -14.85 15.37 7.97
C PHE A 104 -15.55 16.69 7.65
N GLU A 105 -15.91 17.50 8.64
CA GLU A 105 -16.45 18.85 8.46
C GLU A 105 -15.45 19.73 7.67
N ILE A 106 -14.19 19.77 8.11
CA ILE A 106 -13.15 20.56 7.47
C ILE A 106 -12.85 20.06 6.04
N ALA A 107 -12.72 18.75 5.88
CA ALA A 107 -12.48 18.12 4.58
C ALA A 107 -13.61 18.44 3.59
N SER A 108 -14.85 18.35 4.05
CA SER A 108 -16.04 18.66 3.25
C SER A 108 -16.07 20.14 2.85
N LYS A 109 -15.85 21.05 3.79
CA LYS A 109 -15.80 22.49 3.51
C LYS A 109 -14.71 22.85 2.50
N TYR A 110 -13.51 22.26 2.66
CA TYR A 110 -12.43 22.45 1.71
C TYR A 110 -12.83 21.97 0.30
N ALA A 111 -13.42 20.77 0.21
CA ALA A 111 -13.83 20.20 -1.07
C ALA A 111 -14.90 21.04 -1.78
N LEU A 112 -15.84 21.65 -1.04
CA LEU A 112 -16.83 22.57 -1.57
C LEU A 112 -16.19 23.86 -2.09
N ASP A 113 -15.28 24.46 -1.31
CA ASP A 113 -14.60 25.69 -1.68
C ASP A 113 -13.72 25.52 -2.94
N GLU A 114 -13.02 24.40 -3.03
CA GLU A 114 -12.12 24.11 -4.17
C GLU A 114 -12.86 23.39 -5.33
N LYS A 115 -14.19 23.19 -5.21
CA LYS A 115 -15.03 22.49 -6.20
C LYS A 115 -14.47 21.14 -6.61
N THR A 116 -14.05 20.33 -5.64
CA THR A 116 -13.39 19.05 -5.84
C THR A 116 -13.95 17.98 -4.90
N ILE A 117 -13.49 16.77 -5.05
CA ILE A 117 -13.70 15.68 -4.08
C ILE A 117 -12.45 15.61 -3.20
N PHE A 118 -12.64 15.44 -1.89
CA PHE A 118 -11.55 15.22 -0.95
C PHE A 118 -11.38 13.72 -0.73
N ILE A 119 -10.24 13.16 -1.10
CA ILE A 119 -9.96 11.74 -0.90
C ILE A 119 -8.89 11.56 0.17
N VAL A 120 -9.20 10.70 1.14
CA VAL A 120 -8.27 10.14 2.12
C VAL A 120 -7.93 8.72 1.68
N ALA A 121 -6.67 8.45 1.39
CA ALA A 121 -6.20 7.11 1.07
C ALA A 121 -5.62 6.43 2.32
N ILE A 122 -6.07 5.22 2.60
CA ILE A 122 -5.63 4.39 3.74
C ILE A 122 -5.15 3.06 3.18
N ASP A 123 -3.86 2.79 3.31
CA ASP A 123 -3.24 1.56 2.80
C ASP A 123 -2.87 0.60 3.93
N GLY A 124 -3.07 -0.69 3.69
CA GLY A 124 -2.63 -1.75 4.58
C GLY A 124 -3.54 -1.97 5.80
N ILE A 125 -4.87 -1.86 5.64
CA ILE A 125 -5.81 -2.10 6.75
C ILE A 125 -5.71 -3.52 7.31
N ASP A 126 -5.23 -4.48 6.53
CA ASP A 126 -4.95 -5.85 6.97
C ASP A 126 -3.82 -5.91 8.02
N HIS A 127 -2.88 -4.96 8.03
CA HIS A 127 -1.90 -4.86 9.10
C HIS A 127 -2.55 -4.44 10.43
N ALA A 128 -3.52 -3.54 10.39
CA ALA A 128 -4.28 -3.15 11.58
C ALA A 128 -5.18 -4.29 12.07
N ALA A 129 -5.75 -5.08 11.16
CA ALA A 129 -6.57 -6.24 11.51
C ALA A 129 -5.76 -7.39 12.14
N ARG A 130 -4.48 -7.51 11.77
CA ARG A 130 -3.56 -8.50 12.36
C ARG A 130 -2.88 -8.04 13.64
N ALA A 131 -3.11 -6.82 14.07
CA ALA A 131 -2.59 -6.33 15.35
C ALA A 131 -3.08 -7.23 16.49
N GLY A 132 -2.18 -7.61 17.39
CA GLY A 132 -2.47 -8.55 18.47
C GLY A 132 -3.60 -8.09 19.39
N GLU A 133 -4.14 -9.03 20.17
CA GLU A 133 -5.17 -8.76 21.16
C GLU A 133 -4.74 -7.64 22.12
N GLY A 134 -5.67 -6.73 22.44
CA GLY A 134 -5.44 -5.60 23.33
C GLY A 134 -4.94 -4.32 22.64
N ILE A 135 -4.64 -4.35 21.34
CA ILE A 135 -4.31 -3.12 20.59
C ILE A 135 -5.61 -2.49 20.07
N ASP A 136 -5.88 -1.26 20.52
CA ASP A 136 -7.04 -0.48 20.07
C ASP A 136 -6.72 0.19 18.73
N THR A 137 -7.03 -0.53 17.66
CA THR A 137 -6.71 -0.13 16.29
C THR A 137 -7.64 0.96 15.76
N PHE A 138 -7.19 1.66 14.72
CA PHE A 138 -8.00 2.68 14.07
C PHE A 138 -9.20 2.10 13.31
N LEU A 139 -9.23 0.80 13.00
CA LEU A 139 -10.31 0.16 12.24
C LEU A 139 -11.68 0.39 12.88
N ASN A 140 -11.75 0.22 14.21
CA ASN A 140 -12.98 0.42 14.98
C ASN A 140 -13.41 1.89 15.04
N THR A 141 -12.58 2.81 14.58
CA THR A 141 -12.85 4.24 14.60
C THR A 141 -13.22 4.80 13.24
N LEU A 142 -13.07 4.00 12.17
CA LEU A 142 -13.50 4.42 10.84
C LEU A 142 -15.01 4.65 10.83
N PRO A 143 -15.49 5.75 10.23
CA PRO A 143 -16.92 6.06 10.23
C PRO A 143 -17.70 5.07 9.37
N ASN A 144 -18.95 4.87 9.73
CA ASN A 144 -19.88 4.22 8.82
C ASN A 144 -19.99 5.05 7.53
N PRO A 145 -19.93 4.44 6.34
CA PRO A 145 -19.95 5.14 5.06
C PRO A 145 -21.12 6.11 4.89
N ALA A 146 -22.29 5.81 5.45
CA ALA A 146 -23.46 6.68 5.39
C ALA A 146 -23.26 8.06 6.03
N TYR A 147 -22.36 8.18 7.01
CA TYR A 147 -22.05 9.45 7.72
C TYR A 147 -20.90 10.23 7.07
N ILE A 148 -20.23 9.69 6.06
CA ILE A 148 -19.19 10.43 5.33
C ILE A 148 -19.85 11.46 4.40
N PRO A 149 -19.44 12.74 4.43
CA PRO A 149 -19.98 13.76 3.51
C PRO A 149 -19.84 13.39 2.05
N LYS A 150 -20.81 13.80 1.21
CA LYS A 150 -20.89 13.42 -0.24
C LYS A 150 -19.65 13.78 -1.06
N ASN A 151 -18.94 14.81 -0.67
CA ASN A 151 -17.76 15.34 -1.33
C ASN A 151 -16.43 14.86 -0.68
N VAL A 152 -16.51 13.90 0.25
CA VAL A 152 -15.36 13.23 0.87
C VAL A 152 -15.43 11.74 0.57
N LYS A 153 -14.32 11.12 0.24
CA LYS A 153 -14.22 9.68 0.00
C LYS A 153 -13.04 9.08 0.75
N LEU A 154 -13.22 7.84 1.21
CA LEU A 154 -12.14 7.01 1.67
C LEU A 154 -11.74 6.03 0.55
N LEU A 155 -10.47 6.02 0.20
CA LEU A 155 -9.85 5.01 -0.66
C LEU A 155 -9.04 4.08 0.24
N ILE A 156 -9.58 2.91 0.51
CA ILE A 156 -8.99 1.95 1.44
C ILE A 156 -8.36 0.80 0.66
N ALA A 157 -7.18 0.34 1.07
CA ALA A 157 -6.55 -0.82 0.49
C ALA A 157 -6.19 -1.86 1.58
N GLY A 158 -6.44 -3.12 1.26
CA GLY A 158 -6.19 -4.25 2.15
C GLY A 158 -6.25 -5.58 1.42
N GLN A 159 -6.06 -6.66 2.16
CA GLN A 159 -6.33 -8.01 1.68
C GLN A 159 -7.84 -8.27 1.65
N PRO A 160 -8.30 -9.34 0.96
CA PRO A 160 -9.72 -9.69 0.95
C PRO A 160 -10.29 -9.85 2.36
N GLU A 161 -11.53 -9.41 2.54
CA GLU A 161 -12.19 -9.31 3.83
C GLU A 161 -12.40 -10.68 4.51
N GLU A 162 -12.53 -11.75 3.74
CA GLU A 162 -12.83 -13.09 4.25
C GLU A 162 -11.80 -13.65 5.24
N GLY A 163 -10.59 -13.07 5.25
CA GLY A 163 -9.52 -13.45 6.18
C GLY A 163 -9.41 -12.57 7.43
N TYR A 164 -10.28 -11.57 7.61
CA TYR A 164 -10.08 -10.51 8.61
C TYR A 164 -11.38 -10.10 9.31
N GLU A 165 -11.79 -10.81 10.34
CA GLU A 165 -13.00 -10.51 11.15
C GLU A 165 -12.94 -9.13 11.83
N GLN A 166 -11.74 -8.57 12.02
CA GLN A 166 -11.51 -7.26 12.64
C GLN A 166 -11.77 -6.08 11.69
N TYR A 167 -12.04 -6.34 10.43
CA TYR A 167 -12.40 -5.26 9.50
C TYR A 167 -13.70 -4.59 9.92
N PRO A 168 -13.90 -3.31 9.56
CA PRO A 168 -15.17 -2.64 9.80
C PRO A 168 -16.34 -3.44 9.19
N TYR A 169 -17.41 -3.64 9.96
CA TYR A 169 -18.54 -4.50 9.60
C TYR A 169 -19.15 -4.16 8.23
N TRP A 170 -19.17 -2.87 7.87
CA TRP A 170 -19.71 -2.41 6.60
C TRP A 170 -18.86 -2.83 5.37
N LEU A 171 -17.67 -3.41 5.57
CA LEU A 171 -16.93 -4.07 4.49
C LEU A 171 -17.48 -5.45 4.15
N PHE A 172 -18.21 -6.09 5.06
CA PHE A 172 -18.82 -7.41 4.82
C PHE A 172 -20.20 -7.30 4.20
N ASP A 173 -20.89 -6.19 4.44
CA ASP A 173 -22.25 -5.97 3.95
C ASP A 173 -22.24 -5.48 2.48
N GLU A 174 -23.38 -5.68 1.80
CA GLU A 174 -23.69 -4.98 0.56
C GLU A 174 -24.22 -3.59 0.91
N ASP A 175 -23.38 -2.58 0.80
CA ASP A 175 -23.71 -1.18 1.08
C ASP A 175 -23.47 -0.33 -0.19
N ASP A 176 -24.48 0.34 -0.68
CA ASP A 176 -24.42 1.23 -1.86
C ASP A 176 -23.38 2.35 -1.71
N ASN A 177 -22.97 2.65 -0.49
CA ASN A 177 -21.90 3.62 -0.21
C ASN A 177 -20.50 3.01 -0.29
N VAL A 178 -20.37 1.69 -0.48
CA VAL A 178 -19.09 0.99 -0.53
C VAL A 178 -18.90 0.32 -1.88
N LYS A 179 -17.87 0.70 -2.61
CA LYS A 179 -17.46 0.02 -3.84
C LYS A 179 -16.24 -0.85 -3.58
N LYS A 180 -16.39 -2.15 -3.73
CA LYS A 180 -15.29 -3.10 -3.64
C LYS A 180 -14.70 -3.32 -5.04
N ILE A 181 -13.37 -3.30 -5.13
CA ILE A 181 -12.64 -3.46 -6.39
C ILE A 181 -11.53 -4.47 -6.17
N ASP A 182 -11.64 -5.58 -6.84
CA ASP A 182 -10.55 -6.53 -6.92
C ASP A 182 -9.43 -5.94 -7.79
N VAL A 183 -8.25 -5.80 -7.21
CA VAL A 183 -7.07 -5.36 -7.98
C VAL A 183 -6.64 -6.53 -8.87
N PRO A 184 -6.69 -6.35 -10.19
CA PRO A 184 -6.31 -7.41 -11.11
C PRO A 184 -4.82 -7.75 -10.95
N GLY A 185 -4.51 -9.02 -11.15
CA GLY A 185 -3.12 -9.46 -11.27
C GLY A 185 -2.43 -8.85 -12.48
N ILE A 186 -1.09 -8.86 -12.44
CA ILE A 186 -0.29 -8.47 -13.60
C ILE A 186 -0.63 -9.38 -14.80
N GLN A 187 -0.81 -8.80 -15.97
CA GLN A 187 -1.14 -9.52 -17.18
C GLN A 187 0.13 -9.91 -17.93
N ARG A 188 0.03 -10.94 -18.76
CA ARG A 188 1.17 -11.45 -19.57
C ARG A 188 1.81 -10.34 -20.41
N GLU A 189 1.00 -9.43 -20.96
CA GLU A 189 1.47 -8.30 -21.78
C GLU A 189 2.33 -7.34 -20.95
N ASP A 190 1.95 -7.08 -19.70
CA ASP A 190 2.74 -6.23 -18.78
C ASP A 190 4.05 -6.93 -18.39
N ILE A 191 4.03 -8.26 -18.21
CA ILE A 191 5.25 -9.06 -17.97
C ILE A 191 6.17 -8.96 -19.17
N ALA A 192 5.65 -9.06 -20.40
CA ALA A 192 6.43 -8.91 -21.62
C ALA A 192 7.14 -7.56 -21.71
N LEU A 193 6.46 -6.48 -21.28
CA LEU A 193 7.07 -5.15 -21.19
C LEU A 193 8.18 -5.10 -20.14
N LEU A 194 8.00 -5.72 -18.99
CA LEU A 194 9.04 -5.80 -17.95
C LEU A 194 10.25 -6.60 -18.44
N VAL A 195 10.03 -7.71 -19.15
CA VAL A 195 11.09 -8.53 -19.75
C VAL A 195 11.89 -7.71 -20.74
N SER A 196 11.23 -7.01 -21.67
CA SER A 196 11.91 -6.18 -22.67
C SER A 196 12.65 -4.98 -22.08
N ASP A 197 12.23 -4.46 -20.91
CA ASP A 197 12.89 -3.34 -20.22
C ASP A 197 14.13 -3.77 -19.42
N LYS A 198 14.15 -5.00 -18.93
CA LYS A 198 15.16 -5.46 -17.96
C LYS A 198 16.16 -6.47 -18.52
N ILE A 199 15.79 -7.22 -19.52
CA ILE A 199 16.66 -8.24 -20.12
C ILE A 199 17.36 -7.65 -21.33
N SER A 200 18.62 -7.95 -21.46
CA SER A 200 19.51 -7.44 -22.51
C SER A 200 19.01 -7.79 -23.91
N ASP A 201 19.15 -6.88 -24.88
CA ASP A 201 18.66 -7.02 -26.27
C ASP A 201 19.28 -8.18 -27.05
N ASP A 202 20.47 -8.64 -26.68
CA ASP A 202 21.10 -9.82 -27.26
C ASP A 202 20.34 -11.12 -26.99
N ARG A 203 19.41 -11.08 -26.02
CA ARG A 203 18.52 -12.19 -25.66
C ARG A 203 17.07 -12.00 -26.14
N MET A 204 16.83 -11.09 -27.07
CA MET A 204 15.49 -10.75 -27.57
C MET A 204 14.70 -11.95 -28.08
N SER A 205 15.39 -12.94 -28.71
CA SER A 205 14.77 -14.18 -29.18
C SER A 205 14.20 -15.06 -28.04
N GLU A 206 14.66 -14.88 -26.82
CA GLU A 206 14.24 -15.63 -25.63
C GLU A 206 13.07 -14.98 -24.89
N TYR A 207 12.75 -13.70 -25.17
CA TYR A 207 11.73 -12.95 -24.46
C TYR A 207 10.38 -13.67 -24.38
N PRO A 208 9.83 -14.25 -25.45
CA PRO A 208 8.55 -14.96 -25.36
C PRO A 208 8.57 -16.12 -24.37
N VAL A 209 9.66 -16.91 -24.37
CA VAL A 209 9.81 -18.07 -23.47
C VAL A 209 9.98 -17.62 -22.04
N ILE A 210 10.81 -16.61 -21.81
CA ILE A 210 11.01 -16.03 -20.47
C ILE A 210 9.69 -15.47 -19.94
N THR A 211 8.93 -14.73 -20.74
CA THR A 211 7.62 -14.18 -20.39
C THR A 211 6.66 -15.29 -19.97
N ASP A 212 6.56 -16.37 -20.74
CA ASP A 212 5.66 -17.49 -20.45
C ASP A 212 6.04 -18.24 -19.16
N ILE A 213 7.33 -18.38 -18.89
CA ILE A 213 7.80 -18.98 -17.64
C ILE A 213 7.43 -18.09 -16.45
N ILE A 214 7.67 -16.79 -16.56
CA ILE A 214 7.41 -15.83 -15.48
C ILE A 214 5.90 -15.72 -15.24
N ASP A 215 5.08 -15.65 -16.28
CA ASP A 215 3.62 -15.58 -16.16
C ASP A 215 3.06 -16.77 -15.35
N ARG A 216 3.49 -17.99 -15.70
CA ARG A 216 3.09 -19.20 -14.96
C ARG A 216 3.52 -19.18 -13.49
N ILE A 217 4.72 -18.67 -13.19
CA ILE A 217 5.27 -18.65 -11.82
C ILE A 217 4.67 -17.54 -11.01
N ALA A 218 4.55 -16.36 -11.59
CA ALA A 218 3.97 -15.19 -10.89
C ALA A 218 2.49 -15.38 -10.61
N ASN A 219 1.77 -16.11 -11.44
CA ASN A 219 0.34 -16.39 -11.30
C ASN A 219 -0.46 -15.13 -10.96
N GLY A 220 -0.24 -14.06 -11.72
CA GLY A 220 -0.87 -12.77 -11.53
C GLY A 220 -0.28 -11.91 -10.40
N ASN A 221 0.68 -12.39 -9.62
CA ASN A 221 1.29 -11.59 -8.57
C ASN A 221 2.37 -10.66 -9.12
N THR A 222 2.13 -9.34 -9.07
CA THR A 222 3.00 -8.30 -9.63
C THR A 222 4.40 -8.33 -9.03
N LEU A 223 4.50 -8.50 -7.71
CA LEU A 223 5.79 -8.49 -7.02
C LEU A 223 6.61 -9.74 -7.38
N SER A 224 5.96 -10.90 -7.44
CA SER A 224 6.58 -12.15 -7.90
C SER A 224 7.08 -12.03 -9.35
N ALA A 225 6.31 -11.38 -10.23
CA ALA A 225 6.72 -11.14 -11.61
C ALA A 225 7.97 -10.25 -11.68
N ILE A 226 7.99 -9.13 -10.93
CA ILE A 226 9.14 -8.21 -10.90
C ILE A 226 10.41 -8.94 -10.44
N PHE A 227 10.32 -9.75 -9.38
CA PHE A 227 11.46 -10.52 -8.91
C PHE A 227 11.90 -11.62 -9.89
N ALA A 228 10.92 -12.29 -10.52
CA ALA A 228 11.24 -13.31 -11.53
C ALA A 228 11.95 -12.70 -12.75
N VAL A 229 11.54 -11.51 -13.19
CA VAL A 229 12.24 -10.77 -14.26
C VAL A 229 13.66 -10.41 -13.84
N HIS A 230 13.83 -9.93 -12.60
CA HIS A 230 15.17 -9.62 -12.08
C HIS A 230 16.07 -10.86 -12.02
N GLU A 231 15.59 -11.98 -11.49
CA GLU A 231 16.35 -13.25 -11.50
C GLU A 231 16.68 -13.69 -12.94
N ALA A 232 15.70 -13.60 -13.86
CA ALA A 232 15.90 -13.96 -15.26
C ALA A 232 16.93 -13.08 -15.99
N SER A 233 17.06 -11.80 -15.59
CA SER A 233 18.08 -10.90 -16.16
C SER A 233 19.51 -11.32 -15.78
N MET A 234 19.68 -11.97 -14.64
CA MET A 234 20.98 -12.46 -14.16
C MET A 234 21.26 -13.92 -14.55
N PHE A 235 20.26 -14.63 -15.05
CA PHE A 235 20.34 -16.06 -15.34
C PHE A 235 20.45 -16.30 -16.84
N THR A 236 21.50 -16.99 -17.30
CA THR A 236 21.82 -17.12 -18.72
C THR A 236 21.21 -18.33 -19.41
N ASP A 237 20.89 -19.39 -18.67
CA ASP A 237 20.34 -20.63 -19.22
C ASP A 237 18.81 -20.68 -19.08
N VAL A 238 18.11 -20.22 -20.13
CA VAL A 238 16.63 -20.19 -20.16
C VAL A 238 16.01 -21.58 -20.00
N SER A 239 16.70 -22.64 -20.45
CA SER A 239 16.16 -24.01 -20.33
C SER A 239 16.01 -24.47 -18.89
N GLN A 240 16.76 -23.89 -17.95
CA GLN A 240 16.72 -24.19 -16.55
C GLN A 240 16.04 -23.07 -15.72
N LEU A 241 15.65 -21.97 -16.36
CA LEU A 241 15.07 -20.80 -15.67
C LEU A 241 13.84 -21.18 -14.85
N GLU A 242 12.92 -21.97 -15.41
CA GLU A 242 11.70 -22.36 -14.69
C GLU A 242 12.02 -23.15 -13.41
N LYS A 243 12.96 -24.09 -13.48
CA LYS A 243 13.42 -24.84 -12.32
C LYS A 243 14.05 -23.94 -11.29
N HIS A 244 14.93 -23.02 -11.73
CA HIS A 244 15.58 -22.04 -10.86
C HIS A 244 14.57 -21.16 -10.11
N LEU A 245 13.58 -20.60 -10.82
CA LEU A 245 12.55 -19.75 -10.21
C LEU A 245 11.66 -20.54 -9.24
N LYS A 246 11.32 -21.80 -9.55
CA LYS A 246 10.56 -22.67 -8.63
C LYS A 246 11.35 -22.98 -7.34
N GLU A 247 12.64 -23.20 -7.45
CA GLU A 247 13.52 -23.42 -6.28
C GLU A 247 13.60 -22.18 -5.39
N ARG A 248 13.48 -20.97 -5.95
CA ARG A 248 13.38 -19.71 -5.20
C ARG A 248 12.03 -19.52 -4.46
N LYS A 249 11.05 -20.41 -4.72
CA LYS A 249 9.71 -20.38 -4.07
C LYS A 249 8.94 -19.07 -4.22
N LEU A 250 9.17 -18.33 -5.29
CA LEU A 250 8.51 -17.05 -5.57
C LEU A 250 6.99 -17.12 -5.59
N HIS A 251 6.44 -18.30 -5.89
CA HIS A 251 4.99 -18.56 -6.02
C HIS A 251 4.31 -18.99 -4.71
N VAL A 252 5.08 -19.32 -3.66
CA VAL A 252 4.52 -19.96 -2.45
C VAL A 252 4.50 -19.01 -1.27
N ASN A 253 5.54 -18.20 -1.08
CA ASN A 253 5.65 -17.34 0.09
C ASN A 253 6.65 -16.21 -0.15
N LEU A 254 6.13 -15.00 -0.38
CA LEU A 254 6.96 -13.80 -0.53
C LEU A 254 7.81 -13.51 0.71
N GLU A 255 7.32 -13.80 1.91
CA GLU A 255 8.09 -13.64 3.15
C GLU A 255 9.32 -14.56 3.15
N GLN A 256 9.15 -15.82 2.72
CA GLN A 256 10.26 -16.75 2.60
C GLN A 256 11.26 -16.33 1.53
N TYR A 257 10.78 -15.73 0.44
CA TYR A 257 11.65 -15.18 -0.60
C TYR A 257 12.49 -14.01 -0.06
N TYR A 258 11.88 -13.05 0.65
CA TYR A 258 12.60 -11.97 1.33
C TYR A 258 13.60 -12.49 2.37
N TYR A 259 13.19 -13.46 3.16
CA TYR A 259 14.07 -14.09 4.12
C TYR A 259 15.29 -14.74 3.44
N ASN A 260 15.10 -15.42 2.34
CA ASN A 260 16.18 -16.06 1.58
C ASN A 260 17.12 -15.03 0.95
N ILE A 261 16.59 -13.92 0.39
CA ILE A 261 17.43 -12.81 -0.11
C ILE A 261 18.26 -12.23 1.03
N TRP A 262 17.63 -11.96 2.16
CA TRP A 262 18.28 -11.41 3.34
C TRP A 262 19.37 -12.34 3.89
N ASP A 263 19.08 -13.61 4.01
CA ASP A 263 20.05 -14.61 4.48
C ASP A 263 21.23 -14.76 3.53
N ASN A 264 20.98 -14.75 2.22
CA ASN A 264 22.03 -14.76 1.19
C ASN A 264 22.87 -13.47 1.23
N ALA A 265 22.26 -12.32 1.40
CA ALA A 265 22.98 -11.05 1.56
C ALA A 265 23.85 -11.06 2.81
N LYS A 266 23.32 -11.51 3.95
CA LYS A 266 24.11 -11.71 5.19
C LYS A 266 25.30 -12.62 4.98
N ARG A 267 25.11 -13.76 4.32
CA ARG A 267 26.21 -14.71 4.05
C ARG A 267 27.31 -14.07 3.18
N LYS A 268 26.94 -13.33 2.15
CA LYS A 268 27.88 -12.62 1.28
C LYS A 268 28.64 -11.54 2.06
N ILE A 269 27.95 -10.74 2.87
CA ILE A 269 28.54 -9.70 3.71
C ILE A 269 29.54 -10.33 4.70
N ASN A 270 29.15 -11.39 5.39
CA ASN A 270 30.00 -12.10 6.33
C ASN A 270 31.22 -12.74 5.68
N SER A 271 31.08 -13.26 4.45
CA SER A 271 32.19 -13.87 3.72
C SER A 271 33.24 -12.86 3.24
N HIS A 272 32.89 -11.58 3.13
CA HIS A 272 33.79 -10.50 2.70
C HIS A 272 34.32 -9.65 3.86
N GLY A 273 34.02 -10.01 5.12
CA GLY A 273 34.53 -9.31 6.30
C GLY A 273 33.89 -7.93 6.53
N PHE A 274 32.84 -7.58 5.84
CA PHE A 274 32.11 -6.33 6.06
C PHE A 274 31.03 -6.52 7.13
N VAL A 275 31.20 -5.85 8.28
CA VAL A 275 30.24 -5.85 9.40
C VAL A 275 29.23 -4.70 9.28
N ASP A 276 29.05 -4.10 8.13
CA ASP A 276 28.16 -2.95 7.99
C ASP A 276 26.76 -3.38 7.53
N TYR A 277 25.90 -3.62 8.53
CA TYR A 277 24.46 -3.91 8.32
C TYR A 277 23.70 -2.76 7.63
N LYS A 278 24.28 -1.56 7.52
CA LYS A 278 23.68 -0.39 6.87
C LYS A 278 23.63 -0.54 5.34
N LEU A 279 24.61 -1.25 4.77
CA LEU A 279 24.63 -1.50 3.31
C LEU A 279 23.61 -2.56 2.86
N ALA A 280 23.26 -3.51 3.73
CA ALA A 280 22.29 -4.56 3.39
C ALA A 280 20.86 -4.04 3.30
N GLY A 281 20.50 -2.99 4.05
CA GLY A 281 19.18 -2.37 3.98
C GLY A 281 18.95 -1.47 2.77
N ALA A 282 20.01 -1.06 2.07
CA ALA A 282 19.94 -0.25 0.87
C ALA A 282 19.68 -1.07 -0.42
N LEU A 283 19.72 -2.42 -0.32
CA LEU A 283 19.57 -3.34 -1.43
C LEU A 283 18.19 -4.04 -1.48
N ILE A 284 17.30 -3.72 -0.54
CA ILE A 284 15.91 -4.14 -0.47
C ILE A 284 15.00 -2.91 -0.61
#